data_217023f6d5be0dbe091418c5a14313c4
#
_entry.id   217023f6d5be0dbe091418c5a14313c4
#
_cell.length_a   1.000
_cell.length_b   1.000
_cell.length_c   1.000
_cell.angle_alpha   90.00
_cell.angle_beta   90.00
_cell.angle_gamma   90.00
#
_symmetry.space_group_name_H-M   'P 1'
#
loop_
_entity.id
_entity.type
_entity.pdbx_description
1 polymer ?
#
loop_
_entity_poly.entity_id
_entity_poly.type
_entity_poly.pdbx_seq_one_letter_code
_entity_poly.pdbx_strand_id
1 'polypeptide(L)'
;MLSYRHSFHAGNHADVLKHIVLSLCVDAYKEKDKPFLYLDTHSGAGRYLLQSEHAEKTGEYHSGIERIWLQESLPAELSSYFSVLKHYNYSGNLKYYPGSPLIAKQIIGEPYKLHLTELHMRLIPSCRCRRNAVCR
;
A
#
# COMPACT_ATOMS: atom_id res chain seq x y z
N MET A 1 -21.43 -13.42 -6.67
CA MET A 1 -20.54 -13.83 -5.54
C MET A 1 -19.15 -13.27 -5.83
N LEU A 2 -18.73 -12.23 -5.12
CA LEU A 2 -17.37 -11.66 -5.27
C LEU A 2 -16.39 -12.55 -4.51
N SER A 3 -15.71 -13.43 -5.22
CA SER A 3 -14.75 -14.38 -4.63
C SER A 3 -13.33 -13.81 -4.54
N TYR A 4 -13.06 -12.62 -5.11
CA TYR A 4 -11.75 -12.00 -5.08
C TYR A 4 -11.43 -11.46 -3.68
N ARG A 5 -10.36 -11.96 -3.09
CA ARG A 5 -9.80 -11.45 -1.84
C ARG A 5 -8.36 -11.06 -2.07
N HIS A 6 -8.08 -9.78 -2.05
CA HIS A 6 -6.73 -9.25 -2.31
C HIS A 6 -5.66 -9.81 -1.38
N SER A 7 -6.03 -10.25 -0.18
CA SER A 7 -5.11 -10.90 0.78
C SER A 7 -4.37 -12.13 0.25
N PHE A 8 -4.87 -12.78 -0.81
CA PHE A 8 -4.18 -13.88 -1.48
C PHE A 8 -3.08 -13.41 -2.44
N HIS A 9 -3.18 -12.17 -2.92
CA HIS A 9 -2.36 -11.62 -4.00
C HIS A 9 -1.47 -10.46 -3.55
N ALA A 10 -1.59 -10.06 -2.28
CA ALA A 10 -0.88 -8.91 -1.74
C ALA A 10 0.63 -9.05 -1.90
N GLY A 11 1.27 -8.02 -2.45
CA GLY A 11 2.71 -7.99 -2.68
C GLY A 11 3.19 -8.79 -3.90
N ASN A 12 2.29 -9.29 -4.75
CA ASN A 12 2.70 -9.90 -6.01
C ASN A 12 3.30 -8.86 -6.98
N HIS A 13 3.83 -9.30 -8.12
CA HIS A 13 4.46 -8.43 -9.10
C HIS A 13 3.54 -7.31 -9.61
N ALA A 14 2.24 -7.58 -9.76
CA ALA A 14 1.27 -6.58 -10.21
C ALA A 14 1.03 -5.50 -9.16
N ASP A 15 0.95 -5.87 -7.88
CA ASP A 15 0.86 -4.94 -6.76
C ASP A 15 2.11 -4.06 -6.65
N VAL A 16 3.28 -4.68 -6.78
CA VAL A 16 4.55 -3.94 -6.75
C VAL A 16 4.59 -2.89 -7.85
N LEU A 17 4.30 -3.28 -9.09
CA LEU A 17 4.28 -2.35 -10.22
C LEU A 17 3.27 -1.21 -10.01
N LYS A 18 2.05 -1.55 -9.64
CA LYS A 18 0.96 -0.60 -9.37
C LYS A 18 1.34 0.40 -8.27
N HIS A 19 1.94 -0.06 -7.19
CA HIS A 19 2.29 0.78 -6.06
C HIS A 19 3.56 1.60 -6.27
N ILE A 20 4.50 1.14 -7.10
CA ILE A 20 5.60 1.98 -7.60
C ILE A 20 5.03 3.14 -8.40
N VAL A 21 4.16 2.88 -9.39
CA VAL A 21 3.53 3.94 -10.19
C VAL A 21 2.74 4.90 -9.30
N LEU A 22 1.97 4.39 -8.33
CA LEU A 22 1.26 5.23 -7.36
C LEU A 22 2.23 6.15 -6.61
N SER A 23 3.33 5.63 -6.11
CA SER A 23 4.33 6.39 -5.35
C SER A 23 4.92 7.52 -6.20
N LEU A 24 5.33 7.22 -7.42
CA LEU A 24 5.85 8.20 -8.38
C LEU A 24 4.82 9.30 -8.70
N CYS A 25 3.56 8.93 -8.90
CA CYS A 25 2.48 9.89 -9.13
C CYS A 25 2.28 10.81 -7.92
N VAL A 26 2.24 10.25 -6.71
CA VAL A 26 2.06 11.04 -5.48
C VAL A 26 3.23 11.99 -5.26
N ASP A 27 4.47 11.54 -5.45
CA ASP A 27 5.66 12.38 -5.35
C ASP A 27 5.60 13.54 -6.35
N ALA A 28 5.27 13.28 -7.61
CA ALA A 28 5.12 14.32 -8.63
C ALA A 28 4.01 15.33 -8.32
N TYR A 29 2.93 14.91 -7.66
CA TYR A 29 1.89 15.84 -7.19
C TYR A 29 2.34 16.68 -6.00
N LYS A 30 3.17 16.13 -5.10
CA LYS A 30 3.73 16.87 -3.96
C LYS A 30 4.70 17.98 -4.38
N GLU A 31 5.43 17.79 -5.47
CA GLU A 31 6.31 18.82 -6.03
C GLU A 31 5.56 20.08 -6.50
N LYS A 32 4.26 19.93 -6.79
CA LYS A 32 3.39 21.04 -7.13
C LYS A 32 2.87 21.65 -5.82
N ASP A 33 3.24 22.87 -5.51
CA ASP A 33 2.75 23.61 -4.33
C ASP A 33 1.24 23.95 -4.45
N LYS A 34 0.42 22.91 -4.60
CA LYS A 34 -1.03 22.99 -4.73
C LYS A 34 -1.69 21.86 -3.94
N PRO A 35 -2.74 22.14 -3.18
CA PRO A 35 -3.47 21.08 -2.48
C PRO A 35 -4.13 20.13 -3.49
N PHE A 36 -4.07 18.83 -3.19
CA PHE A 36 -4.76 17.81 -3.98
C PHE A 36 -5.53 16.85 -3.05
N LEU A 37 -6.48 16.15 -3.63
CA LEU A 37 -7.25 15.11 -2.97
C LEU A 37 -6.85 13.76 -3.53
N TYR A 38 -6.50 12.82 -2.66
CA TYR A 38 -6.34 11.42 -3.04
C TYR A 38 -7.67 10.68 -2.88
N LEU A 39 -8.13 10.05 -3.96
CA LEU A 39 -9.35 9.24 -3.97
C LEU A 39 -9.01 7.80 -4.36
N ASP A 40 -9.32 6.85 -3.48
CA ASP A 40 -9.16 5.42 -3.74
C ASP A 40 -10.52 4.71 -3.61
N THR A 41 -11.04 4.24 -4.73
CA THR A 41 -12.36 3.59 -4.81
C THR A 41 -12.33 2.11 -4.43
N HIS A 42 -11.13 1.51 -4.29
CA HIS A 42 -10.91 0.10 -3.95
C HIS A 42 -9.73 -0.04 -3.00
N SER A 43 -9.80 0.67 -1.88
CA SER A 43 -8.66 0.86 -0.97
C SER A 43 -8.20 -0.42 -0.25
N GLY A 44 -9.00 -1.46 -0.23
CA GLY A 44 -8.67 -2.73 0.42
C GLY A 44 -8.45 -2.63 1.92
N ALA A 45 -7.74 -3.60 2.48
CA ALA A 45 -7.49 -3.69 3.93
C ALA A 45 -6.43 -2.71 4.44
N GLY A 46 -5.74 -2.04 3.56
CA GLY A 46 -4.62 -1.13 3.88
C GLY A 46 -3.32 -1.85 4.24
N ARG A 47 -3.32 -2.87 5.08
CA ARG A 47 -2.12 -3.64 5.44
C ARG A 47 -2.37 -5.13 5.37
N TYR A 48 -1.45 -5.86 4.78
CA TYR A 48 -1.51 -7.31 4.58
C TYR A 48 -0.35 -7.99 5.28
N LEU A 49 -0.64 -9.07 6.02
CA LEU A 49 0.37 -9.94 6.61
C LEU A 49 0.80 -10.98 5.56
N LEU A 50 2.06 -10.93 5.12
CA LEU A 50 2.59 -11.83 4.08
C LEU A 50 2.73 -13.28 4.54
N GLN A 51 2.83 -13.51 5.86
CA GLN A 51 2.84 -14.85 6.46
C GLN A 51 1.44 -15.29 6.92
N SER A 52 0.38 -14.75 6.31
CA SER A 52 -0.99 -15.22 6.57
C SER A 52 -1.29 -16.49 5.76
N GLU A 53 -2.23 -17.32 6.25
CA GLU A 53 -2.68 -18.51 5.53
C GLU A 53 -3.12 -18.20 4.08
N HIS A 54 -3.69 -17.01 3.85
CA HIS A 54 -4.09 -16.58 2.52
C HIS A 54 -2.89 -16.32 1.61
N ALA A 55 -1.91 -15.56 2.09
CA ALA A 55 -0.73 -15.20 1.30
C ALA A 55 0.19 -16.40 1.06
N GLU A 56 0.39 -17.24 2.08
CA GLU A 56 1.18 -18.48 1.99
C GLU A 56 0.56 -19.50 1.02
N LYS A 57 -0.77 -19.55 0.94
CA LYS A 57 -1.45 -20.49 0.04
C LYS A 57 -1.13 -20.25 -1.43
N THR A 58 -0.90 -19.02 -1.85
CA THR A 58 -0.52 -18.67 -3.23
C THR A 58 0.98 -18.43 -3.39
N GLY A 59 1.64 -17.91 -2.34
CA GLY A 59 3.07 -17.59 -2.35
C GLY A 59 3.47 -16.51 -3.36
N GLU A 60 2.52 -15.74 -3.90
CA GLU A 60 2.78 -14.80 -4.99
C GLU A 60 3.73 -13.67 -4.61
N TYR A 61 3.79 -13.30 -3.32
CA TYR A 61 4.69 -12.24 -2.83
C TYR A 61 6.18 -12.61 -2.97
N HIS A 62 6.52 -13.91 -3.03
CA HIS A 62 7.90 -14.38 -3.27
C HIS A 62 8.43 -13.95 -4.65
N SER A 63 7.56 -13.97 -5.69
CA SER A 63 7.90 -13.50 -7.02
C SER A 63 7.75 -11.99 -7.21
N GLY A 64 7.19 -11.31 -6.22
CA GLY A 64 6.94 -9.87 -6.21
C GLY A 64 7.84 -9.12 -5.24
N ILE A 65 7.25 -8.67 -4.13
CA ILE A 65 7.91 -7.75 -3.19
C ILE A 65 9.15 -8.33 -2.53
N GLU A 66 9.21 -9.63 -2.27
CA GLU A 66 10.38 -10.26 -1.64
C GLU A 66 11.63 -10.10 -2.51
N ARG A 67 11.51 -10.20 -3.83
CA ARG A 67 12.63 -10.01 -4.75
C ARG A 67 13.20 -8.59 -4.72
N ILE A 68 12.34 -7.60 -4.52
CA ILE A 68 12.77 -6.19 -4.38
C ILE A 68 13.35 -5.94 -3.01
N TRP A 69 12.76 -6.53 -1.96
CA TRP A 69 13.23 -6.39 -0.59
C TRP A 69 14.68 -6.86 -0.40
N LEU A 70 15.07 -7.90 -1.13
CA LEU A 70 16.40 -8.50 -1.08
C LEU A 70 17.46 -7.77 -1.94
N GLN A 71 17.09 -6.71 -2.68
CA GLN A 71 18.06 -5.96 -3.48
C GLN A 71 18.91 -5.05 -2.58
N GLU A 72 20.22 -5.07 -2.81
CA GLU A 72 21.18 -4.22 -2.07
C GLU A 72 21.10 -2.75 -2.51
N SER A 73 20.80 -2.52 -3.79
CA SER A 73 20.61 -1.18 -4.33
C SER A 73 19.36 -1.10 -5.20
N LEU A 74 18.67 0.01 -5.10
CA LEU A 74 17.48 0.31 -5.88
C LEU A 74 17.64 1.66 -6.58
N PRO A 75 17.01 1.86 -7.76
CA PRO A 75 16.93 3.17 -8.38
C PRO A 75 16.38 4.23 -7.40
N ALA A 76 16.93 5.45 -7.49
CA ALA A 76 16.55 6.54 -6.59
C ALA A 76 15.05 6.87 -6.65
N GLU A 77 14.44 6.67 -7.81
CA GLU A 77 13.01 6.87 -8.07
C GLU A 77 12.11 5.97 -7.21
N LEU A 78 12.62 4.85 -6.72
CA LEU A 78 11.88 3.92 -5.86
C LEU A 78 12.02 4.26 -4.37
N SER A 79 12.76 5.32 -4.02
CA SER A 79 13.09 5.68 -2.64
C SER A 79 11.85 5.90 -1.76
N SER A 80 10.85 6.63 -2.25
CA SER A 80 9.61 6.87 -1.52
C SER A 80 8.84 5.58 -1.27
N TYR A 81 8.67 4.76 -2.30
CA TYR A 81 7.99 3.46 -2.16
C TYR A 81 8.72 2.56 -1.14
N PHE A 82 10.04 2.45 -1.25
CA PHE A 82 10.82 1.60 -0.37
C PHE A 82 10.89 2.12 1.07
N SER A 83 10.88 3.43 1.25
CA SER A 83 10.77 4.07 2.57
C SER A 83 9.46 3.67 3.27
N VAL A 84 8.35 3.64 2.54
CA VAL A 84 7.06 3.16 3.09
C VAL A 84 7.15 1.68 3.48
N LEU A 85 7.72 0.83 2.64
CA LEU A 85 7.90 -0.59 2.97
C LEU A 85 8.72 -0.76 4.26
N LYS A 86 9.84 -0.04 4.40
CA LYS A 86 10.68 -0.05 5.60
C LYS A 86 9.93 0.45 6.83
N HIS A 87 9.11 1.49 6.70
CA HIS A 87 8.30 2.02 7.80
C HIS A 87 7.38 0.94 8.41
N TYR A 88 6.75 0.13 7.57
CA TYR A 88 5.87 -0.96 8.05
C TYR A 88 6.63 -2.24 8.43
N ASN A 89 7.92 -2.32 8.14
CA ASN A 89 8.81 -3.46 8.41
C ASN A 89 10.08 -3.02 9.14
N TYR A 90 9.93 -2.18 10.15
CA TYR A 90 11.02 -1.54 10.92
C TYR A 90 11.99 -2.53 11.59
N SER A 91 11.57 -3.78 11.80
CA SER A 91 12.44 -4.85 12.33
C SER A 91 13.47 -5.37 11.32
N GLY A 92 13.42 -4.90 10.08
CA GLY A 92 14.28 -5.37 8.98
C GLY A 92 13.78 -6.63 8.27
N ASN A 93 12.77 -7.30 8.81
CA ASN A 93 12.16 -8.47 8.20
C ASN A 93 10.91 -8.08 7.41
N LEU A 94 10.78 -8.55 6.17
CA LEU A 94 9.59 -8.35 5.35
C LEU A 94 8.44 -9.20 5.90
N LYS A 95 7.55 -8.55 6.63
CA LYS A 95 6.39 -9.18 7.27
C LYS A 95 5.06 -8.63 6.77
N TYR A 96 5.02 -7.34 6.52
CA TYR A 96 3.81 -6.65 6.12
C TYR A 96 3.95 -6.01 4.76
N TYR A 97 2.87 -6.03 4.00
CA TYR A 97 2.76 -5.30 2.76
C TYR A 97 1.71 -4.18 2.89
N PRO A 98 2.09 -2.91 2.71
CA PRO A 98 1.15 -1.80 2.70
C PRO A 98 0.38 -1.76 1.38
N GLY A 99 -0.93 -1.60 1.44
CA GLY A 99 -1.77 -1.31 0.29
C GLY A 99 -1.76 0.17 -0.10
N SER A 100 -2.42 0.49 -1.19
CA SER A 100 -2.51 1.84 -1.75
C SER A 100 -2.82 2.95 -0.73
N PRO A 101 -3.80 2.80 0.19
CA PRO A 101 -4.14 3.88 1.12
C PRO A 101 -3.02 4.18 2.12
N LEU A 102 -2.28 3.18 2.57
CA LEU A 102 -1.16 3.39 3.49
C LEU A 102 0.06 3.95 2.78
N ILE A 103 0.30 3.53 1.53
CA ILE A 103 1.37 4.09 0.70
C ILE A 103 1.09 5.57 0.44
N ALA A 104 -0.10 5.90 -0.05
CA ALA A 104 -0.49 7.29 -0.29
C ALA A 104 -0.41 8.14 0.98
N LYS A 105 -0.97 7.67 2.09
CA LYS A 105 -0.92 8.36 3.38
C LYS A 105 0.50 8.69 3.82
N GLN A 106 1.39 7.70 3.76
CA GLN A 106 2.77 7.85 4.23
C GLN A 106 3.57 8.80 3.35
N ILE A 107 3.37 8.77 2.02
CA ILE A 107 4.07 9.65 1.09
C ILE A 107 3.51 11.07 1.14
N ILE A 108 2.19 11.24 1.18
CA ILE A 108 1.55 12.57 1.23
C ILE A 108 1.94 13.30 2.51
N GLY A 109 1.92 12.63 3.66
CA GLY A 109 2.16 13.27 4.96
C GLY A 109 1.00 14.17 5.40
N GLU A 110 1.17 14.82 6.57
CA GLU A 110 0.18 15.77 7.11
C GLU A 110 0.40 17.21 6.57
N PRO A 111 -0.63 18.01 6.34
CA PRO A 111 -2.06 17.66 6.36
C PRO A 111 -2.49 17.00 5.04
N TYR A 112 -3.19 15.90 5.13
CA TYR A 112 -3.66 15.15 3.96
C TYR A 112 -5.18 15.10 3.87
N LYS A 113 -5.70 14.94 2.64
CA LYS A 113 -7.10 14.62 2.37
C LYS A 113 -7.17 13.32 1.59
N LEU A 114 -7.67 12.28 2.23
CA LEU A 114 -7.85 10.97 1.63
C LEU A 114 -9.33 10.61 1.64
N HIS A 115 -9.86 10.23 0.49
CA HIS A 115 -11.16 9.59 0.35
C HIS A 115 -10.95 8.13 0.00
N LEU A 116 -11.28 7.25 0.92
CA LEU A 116 -11.10 5.82 0.78
C LEU A 116 -12.46 5.13 0.76
N THR A 117 -12.68 4.29 -0.23
CA THR A 117 -13.89 3.47 -0.34
C THR A 117 -13.50 2.00 -0.35
N GLU A 118 -14.14 1.20 0.50
CA GLU A 118 -13.97 -0.23 0.58
C GLU A 118 -15.32 -0.90 0.82
N LEU A 119 -15.63 -1.93 0.04
CA LEU A 119 -16.89 -2.67 0.15
C LEU A 119 -16.86 -3.64 1.34
N HIS A 120 -15.69 -4.22 1.65
CA HIS A 120 -15.51 -5.21 2.72
C HIS A 120 -14.99 -4.57 4.00
N MET A 121 -15.88 -3.99 4.79
CA MET A 121 -15.59 -3.19 6.00
C MET A 121 -14.82 -3.87 7.14
N ARG A 122 -14.57 -5.17 7.09
CA ARG A 122 -13.86 -5.89 8.18
C ARG A 122 -12.33 -5.71 8.14
N LEU A 123 -11.81 -4.91 7.22
CA LEU A 123 -10.40 -4.96 6.87
C LEU A 123 -9.60 -3.66 7.16
N ILE A 124 -10.19 -2.63 7.78
CA ILE A 124 -9.46 -1.39 8.07
C ILE A 124 -9.24 -1.21 9.58
N PRO A 125 -8.24 -1.88 10.20
CA PRO A 125 -7.96 -1.70 11.63
C PRO A 125 -7.32 -0.35 11.97
N SER A 126 -6.75 0.37 11.00
CA SER A 126 -5.88 1.53 11.24
C SER A 126 -6.42 2.88 10.78
N CYS A 127 -7.54 2.92 10.09
CA CYS A 127 -8.27 4.15 9.84
C CYS A 127 -9.64 4.07 10.52
N ARG A 128 -9.99 5.02 11.39
CA ARG A 128 -11.36 5.19 11.88
C ARG A 128 -12.24 5.69 10.73
N CYS A 129 -12.39 4.90 9.68
CA CYS A 129 -13.26 5.21 8.57
C CYS A 129 -14.61 4.52 8.77
N ARG A 130 -15.66 5.31 8.91
CA ARG A 130 -17.06 4.84 8.76
C ARG A 130 -17.35 4.69 7.26
N ARG A 131 -18.41 3.96 6.90
CA ARG A 131 -18.92 3.94 5.51
C ARG A 131 -18.96 5.36 4.96
N ASN A 132 -18.31 5.63 3.83
CA ASN A 132 -18.16 6.96 3.22
C ASN A 132 -17.37 7.98 4.04
N ALA A 133 -16.32 7.56 4.73
CA ALA A 133 -15.57 8.46 5.60
C ALA A 133 -14.41 9.13 4.86
N VAL A 134 -14.37 10.43 5.00
CA VAL A 134 -13.19 11.25 4.78
C VAL A 134 -12.28 11.04 5.98
N CYS A 135 -11.08 10.47 5.81
CA CYS A 135 -10.06 10.51 6.84
C CYS A 135 -9.51 11.94 6.90
N ARG A 136 -9.75 12.61 8.02
CA ARG A 136 -9.12 13.90 8.37
C ARG A 136 -8.00 13.64 9.34
#